data_78ecc66a24e9231ed1ef796a6743efa3
#
_entry.id   78ecc66a24e9231ed1ef796a6743efa3
#
_cell.length_a   1.000
_cell.length_b   1.000
_cell.length_c   1.000
_cell.angle_alpha   90.00
_cell.angle_beta   90.00
_cell.angle_gamma   90.00
#
_symmetry.space_group_name_H-M   'P 1'
#
loop_
_entity.id
_entity.type
_entity.pdbx_description
1 polymer ?
#
loop_
_entity_poly.entity_id
_entity_poly.type
_entity_poly.pdbx_seq_one_letter_code
_entity_poly.pdbx_strand_id
1 'polypeptide(L)'
;ERQFTDDQLKLLIERGAVIGGVFDAWMVVPGWERGKTLPKEAGVKLEHVVDHIDHVCQLAGNTRHSGIGTDLDGGYGLEQTPSDMDTIADLQRLPGLFRARGYTDDDIADIMHGNFIRFLREAWA
;
A
#
# COMPACT_ATOMS: atom_id res chain seq x y z
N GLU A 1 -4.46 -7.23 -13.94
CA GLU A 1 -5.12 -6.19 -14.79
C GLU A 1 -5.43 -4.89 -14.03
N ARG A 2 -5.33 -4.87 -12.71
CA ARG A 2 -5.59 -3.69 -11.86
C ARG A 2 -4.32 -3.08 -11.25
N GLN A 3 -3.17 -3.70 -11.48
CA GLN A 3 -1.87 -3.19 -11.04
C GLN A 3 -1.20 -2.40 -12.17
N PHE A 4 -0.39 -1.42 -11.78
CA PHE A 4 0.46 -0.71 -12.73
C PHE A 4 1.68 -1.56 -13.08
N THR A 5 2.13 -1.46 -14.33
CA THR A 5 3.45 -1.96 -14.72
C THR A 5 4.55 -1.03 -14.20
N ASP A 6 5.79 -1.54 -14.13
CA ASP A 6 6.94 -0.73 -13.71
C ASP A 6 7.14 0.52 -14.58
N ASP A 7 6.89 0.43 -15.87
CA ASP A 7 6.99 1.58 -16.77
C ASP A 7 5.92 2.63 -16.47
N GLN A 8 4.70 2.20 -16.14
CA GLN A 8 3.63 3.12 -15.70
C GLN A 8 3.96 3.74 -14.34
N LEU A 9 4.48 2.96 -13.39
CA LEU A 9 4.91 3.47 -12.09
C LEU A 9 6.01 4.52 -12.22
N LYS A 10 7.02 4.28 -13.07
CA LYS A 10 8.09 5.26 -13.35
C LYS A 10 7.54 6.56 -13.93
N LEU A 11 6.60 6.50 -14.87
CA LEU A 11 5.95 7.69 -15.42
C LEU A 11 5.16 8.48 -14.36
N LEU A 12 4.49 7.78 -13.43
CA LEU A 12 3.78 8.42 -12.31
C LEU A 12 4.76 9.07 -11.33
N ILE A 13 5.86 8.39 -11.03
CA ILE A 13 6.94 8.90 -10.17
C ILE A 13 7.56 10.17 -10.77
N GLU A 14 7.89 10.16 -12.06
CA GLU A 14 8.42 11.33 -12.79
C GLU A 14 7.48 12.54 -12.73
N ARG A 15 6.17 12.31 -12.68
CA ARG A 15 5.14 13.35 -12.54
C ARG A 15 4.88 13.79 -11.10
N GLY A 16 5.60 13.27 -10.12
CA GLY A 16 5.45 13.62 -8.72
C GLY A 16 4.22 13.00 -8.03
N ALA A 17 3.62 11.96 -8.61
CA ALA A 17 2.47 11.28 -8.02
C ALA A 17 2.79 10.65 -6.66
N VAL A 18 1.76 10.47 -5.84
CA VAL A 18 1.77 9.61 -4.65
C VAL A 18 0.86 8.41 -4.92
N ILE A 19 1.39 7.20 -4.75
CA ILE A 19 0.74 5.95 -5.08
C ILE A 19 0.37 5.25 -3.78
N GLY A 20 -0.93 5.03 -3.55
CA GLY A 20 -1.44 4.38 -2.35
C GLY A 20 -1.36 2.86 -2.42
N GLY A 21 -0.82 2.22 -1.38
CA GLY A 21 -0.91 0.77 -1.20
C GLY A 21 -2.32 0.35 -0.79
N VAL A 22 -2.95 -0.51 -1.59
CA VAL A 22 -4.31 -1.01 -1.35
C VAL A 22 -4.29 -2.23 -0.42
N PHE A 23 -5.37 -2.43 0.35
CA PHE A 23 -5.52 -3.54 1.30
C PHE A 23 -6.54 -4.59 0.85
N ASP A 24 -7.13 -4.42 -0.32
CA ASP A 24 -7.96 -5.46 -0.93
C ASP A 24 -7.09 -6.64 -1.38
N ALA A 25 -7.22 -7.77 -0.69
CA ALA A 25 -6.42 -8.97 -0.94
C ALA A 25 -6.53 -9.46 -2.39
N TRP A 26 -7.67 -9.22 -3.04
CA TRP A 26 -7.85 -9.53 -4.46
C TRP A 26 -6.88 -8.75 -5.36
N MET A 27 -6.51 -7.54 -4.96
CA MET A 27 -5.55 -6.72 -5.71
C MET A 27 -4.09 -6.98 -5.31
N VAL A 28 -3.88 -7.59 -4.14
CA VAL A 28 -2.54 -7.81 -3.58
C VAL A 28 -1.86 -9.06 -4.14
N VAL A 29 -2.65 -10.12 -4.45
CA VAL A 29 -2.08 -11.38 -4.93
C VAL A 29 -2.73 -11.83 -6.25
N PRO A 30 -1.96 -12.50 -7.13
CA PRO A 30 -2.51 -13.07 -8.36
C PRO A 30 -3.38 -14.30 -8.08
N GLY A 31 -4.24 -14.64 -9.05
CA GLY A 31 -5.04 -15.87 -8.99
C GLY A 31 -6.24 -15.85 -8.04
N TRP A 32 -6.62 -14.66 -7.55
CA TRP A 32 -7.76 -14.49 -6.67
C TRP A 32 -9.09 -14.70 -7.41
N GLU A 33 -9.94 -15.59 -6.90
CA GLU A 33 -11.31 -15.79 -7.38
C GLU A 33 -12.30 -15.12 -6.40
N ARG A 34 -12.90 -14.01 -6.81
CA ARG A 34 -13.84 -13.25 -5.98
C ARG A 34 -15.03 -14.11 -5.55
N GLY A 35 -15.36 -14.09 -4.26
CA GLY A 35 -16.42 -14.88 -3.66
C GLY A 35 -16.06 -16.34 -3.38
N LYS A 36 -14.82 -16.77 -3.68
CA LYS A 36 -14.31 -18.11 -3.40
C LYS A 36 -13.03 -18.11 -2.59
N THR A 37 -12.03 -17.34 -3.04
CA THR A 37 -10.73 -17.28 -2.36
C THR A 37 -10.85 -16.51 -1.05
N LEU A 38 -10.27 -17.03 0.03
CA LEU A 38 -10.19 -16.35 1.32
C LEU A 38 -8.75 -15.91 1.62
N PRO A 39 -8.56 -14.77 2.27
CA PRO A 39 -7.21 -14.21 2.55
C PRO A 39 -6.33 -15.19 3.33
N LYS A 40 -6.90 -15.94 4.27
CA LYS A 40 -6.17 -16.92 5.07
C LYS A 40 -5.68 -18.11 4.23
N GLU A 41 -6.51 -18.57 3.29
CA GLU A 41 -6.16 -19.68 2.40
C GLU A 41 -5.12 -19.28 1.37
N ALA A 42 -5.23 -18.05 0.85
CA ALA A 42 -4.26 -17.46 -0.06
C ALA A 42 -3.00 -16.96 0.65
N GLY A 43 -2.96 -16.99 1.99
CA GLY A 43 -1.82 -16.55 2.79
C GLY A 43 -1.56 -15.03 2.75
N VAL A 44 -2.56 -14.23 2.38
CA VAL A 44 -2.40 -12.77 2.26
C VAL A 44 -2.32 -12.14 3.65
N LYS A 45 -1.27 -11.32 3.85
CA LYS A 45 -0.98 -10.59 5.09
C LYS A 45 -0.64 -9.13 4.81
N LEU A 46 -0.63 -8.29 5.84
CA LEU A 46 -0.17 -6.90 5.78
C LEU A 46 1.23 -6.76 5.14
N GLU A 47 2.08 -7.76 5.35
CA GLU A 47 3.42 -7.77 4.78
C GLU A 47 3.42 -7.72 3.25
N HIS A 48 2.43 -8.34 2.58
CA HIS A 48 2.28 -8.25 1.12
C HIS A 48 1.88 -6.85 0.65
N VAL A 49 1.10 -6.12 1.45
CA VAL A 49 0.81 -4.70 1.15
C VAL A 49 2.09 -3.87 1.28
N VAL A 50 2.91 -4.15 2.30
CA VAL A 50 4.22 -3.52 2.46
C VAL A 50 5.14 -3.84 1.28
N ASP A 51 5.09 -5.06 0.70
CA ASP A 51 5.84 -5.42 -0.52
C ASP A 51 5.50 -4.49 -1.69
N HIS A 52 4.21 -4.21 -1.90
CA HIS A 52 3.77 -3.29 -2.97
C HIS A 52 4.25 -1.85 -2.75
N ILE A 53 4.18 -1.36 -1.51
CA ILE A 53 4.67 -0.02 -1.14
C ILE A 53 6.19 0.06 -1.31
N ASP A 54 6.92 -0.95 -0.81
CA ASP A 54 8.37 -1.05 -0.95
C ASP A 54 8.79 -1.07 -2.42
N HIS A 55 8.07 -1.80 -3.27
CA HIS A 55 8.35 -1.84 -4.70
C HIS A 55 8.35 -0.44 -5.33
N VAL A 56 7.37 0.39 -5.01
CA VAL A 56 7.32 1.79 -5.48
C VAL A 56 8.52 2.59 -4.94
N CYS A 57 8.85 2.41 -3.66
CA CYS A 57 10.01 3.07 -3.05
C CYS A 57 11.32 2.67 -3.74
N GLN A 58 11.50 1.39 -4.05
CA GLN A 58 12.69 0.88 -4.76
C GLN A 58 12.79 1.43 -6.19
N LEU A 59 11.68 1.47 -6.93
CA LEU A 59 11.65 2.06 -8.27
C LEU A 59 11.98 3.56 -8.25
N ALA A 60 11.52 4.28 -7.22
CA ALA A 60 11.75 5.71 -7.06
C ALA A 60 13.15 6.04 -6.50
N GLY A 61 13.78 5.10 -5.79
CA GLY A 61 15.00 5.35 -5.02
C GLY A 61 14.79 6.23 -3.78
N ASN A 62 13.55 6.42 -3.35
CA ASN A 62 13.14 7.18 -2.17
C ASN A 62 11.69 6.85 -1.78
N THR A 63 11.23 7.36 -0.63
CA THR A 63 9.88 7.10 -0.09
C THR A 63 8.81 8.09 -0.52
N ARG A 64 9.15 9.15 -1.27
CA ARG A 64 8.28 10.31 -1.55
C ARG A 64 7.03 10.02 -2.39
N HIS A 65 6.99 8.88 -3.06
CA HIS A 65 5.94 8.51 -4.03
C HIS A 65 5.00 7.43 -3.54
N SER A 66 5.14 6.99 -2.30
CA SER A 66 4.30 5.95 -1.69
C SER A 66 3.42 6.51 -0.59
N GLY A 67 2.27 5.90 -0.39
CA GLY A 67 1.34 6.24 0.68
C GLY A 67 0.38 5.10 1.01
N ILE A 68 -0.50 5.34 1.98
CA ILE A 68 -1.52 4.38 2.39
C ILE A 68 -2.84 4.73 1.67
N GLY A 69 -3.37 3.78 0.90
CA GLY A 69 -4.64 3.91 0.19
C GLY A 69 -5.48 2.65 0.39
N THR A 70 -6.04 2.50 1.58
CA THR A 70 -6.53 1.22 2.09
C THR A 70 -7.64 0.57 1.28
N ASP A 71 -8.53 1.37 0.70
CA ASP A 71 -9.78 0.90 0.09
C ASP A 71 -10.72 0.15 1.07
N LEU A 72 -10.52 0.31 2.40
CA LEU A 72 -11.31 -0.39 3.41
C LEU A 72 -12.77 0.05 3.46
N ASP A 73 -13.10 1.18 2.84
CA ASP A 73 -14.46 1.68 2.60
C ASP A 73 -15.06 1.18 1.28
N GLY A 74 -14.33 0.33 0.54
CA GLY A 74 -14.67 -0.16 -0.81
C GLY A 74 -15.79 -1.20 -0.88
N GLY A 75 -16.52 -1.46 0.23
CA GLY A 75 -17.69 -2.32 0.27
C GLY A 75 -17.35 -3.82 0.38
N TYR A 76 -16.22 -4.16 0.96
CA TYR A 76 -15.82 -5.52 1.33
C TYR A 76 -15.48 -5.60 2.82
N GLY A 77 -15.45 -6.82 3.38
CA GLY A 77 -15.13 -7.07 4.78
C GLY A 77 -13.89 -7.96 4.95
N LEU A 78 -13.84 -8.69 6.06
CA LEU A 78 -12.71 -9.56 6.40
C LEU A 78 -12.45 -10.68 5.37
N GLU A 79 -13.43 -11.00 4.55
CA GLU A 79 -13.29 -11.96 3.46
C GLU A 79 -12.35 -11.49 2.34
N GLN A 80 -11.98 -10.21 2.36
CA GLN A 80 -11.15 -9.62 1.32
C GLN A 80 -10.04 -8.68 1.86
N THR A 81 -9.87 -8.61 3.20
CA THR A 81 -8.73 -7.92 3.85
C THR A 81 -7.58 -8.89 4.11
N PRO A 82 -6.33 -8.43 4.31
CA PRO A 82 -5.25 -9.29 4.77
C PRO A 82 -5.65 -10.09 6.01
N SER A 83 -5.26 -11.37 6.07
CA SER A 83 -5.72 -12.32 7.09
C SER A 83 -5.27 -12.00 8.53
N ASP A 84 -4.34 -11.09 8.68
CA ASP A 84 -3.82 -10.59 9.95
C ASP A 84 -4.27 -9.15 10.25
N MET A 85 -5.36 -8.71 9.60
CA MET A 85 -5.99 -7.40 9.81
C MET A 85 -7.48 -7.57 10.08
N ASP A 86 -7.94 -7.16 11.26
CA ASP A 86 -9.35 -7.24 11.68
C ASP A 86 -10.06 -5.89 11.64
N THR A 87 -9.34 -4.81 11.89
CA THR A 87 -9.89 -3.45 11.95
C THR A 87 -8.91 -2.44 11.37
N ILE A 88 -9.39 -1.22 11.10
CA ILE A 88 -8.55 -0.10 10.65
C ILE A 88 -7.44 0.24 11.67
N ALA A 89 -7.61 -0.09 12.96
CA ALA A 89 -6.59 0.11 13.98
C ALA A 89 -5.31 -0.69 13.69
N ASP A 90 -5.40 -1.79 12.95
CA ASP A 90 -4.26 -2.62 12.57
C ASP A 90 -3.29 -1.93 11.61
N LEU A 91 -3.68 -0.81 11.01
CA LEU A 91 -2.75 0.06 10.26
C LEU A 91 -1.58 0.53 11.12
N GLN A 92 -1.76 0.61 12.45
CA GLN A 92 -0.68 0.97 13.39
C GLN A 92 0.44 -0.08 13.46
N ARG A 93 0.26 -1.24 12.87
CA ARG A 93 1.30 -2.28 12.75
C ARG A 93 2.28 -2.01 11.60
N LEU A 94 1.86 -1.24 10.59
CA LEU A 94 2.68 -0.92 9.42
C LEU A 94 4.03 -0.28 9.77
N PRO A 95 4.13 0.70 10.69
CA PRO A 95 5.41 1.27 11.09
C PRO A 95 6.42 0.21 11.54
N GLY A 96 5.97 -0.81 12.30
CA GLY A 96 6.82 -1.92 12.72
C GLY A 96 7.32 -2.77 11.55
N LEU A 97 6.45 -3.04 10.56
CA LEU A 97 6.80 -3.80 9.37
C LEU A 97 7.80 -3.04 8.49
N PHE A 98 7.63 -1.72 8.33
CA PHE A 98 8.59 -0.88 7.60
C PHE A 98 9.95 -0.81 8.31
N ARG A 99 9.98 -0.63 9.66
CA ARG A 99 11.23 -0.66 10.42
C ARG A 99 12.00 -1.98 10.25
N ALA A 100 11.28 -3.11 10.24
CA ALA A 100 11.88 -4.42 10.02
C ALA A 100 12.57 -4.55 8.65
N ARG A 101 12.17 -3.72 7.68
CA ARG A 101 12.79 -3.63 6.34
C ARG A 101 13.89 -2.55 6.24
N GLY A 102 14.19 -1.85 7.33
CA GLY A 102 15.24 -0.85 7.38
C GLY A 102 14.82 0.58 7.02
N TYR A 103 13.54 0.87 6.91
CA TYR A 103 13.03 2.23 6.76
C TYR A 103 13.25 3.04 8.03
N THR A 104 13.68 4.28 7.88
CA THR A 104 13.82 5.23 8.99
C THR A 104 12.45 5.73 9.47
N ASP A 105 12.41 6.34 10.66
CA ASP A 105 11.16 6.92 11.16
C ASP A 105 10.64 8.07 10.28
N ASP A 106 11.53 8.83 9.64
CA ASP A 106 11.15 9.88 8.67
C ASP A 106 10.55 9.26 7.41
N ASP A 107 11.14 8.21 6.84
CA ASP A 107 10.58 7.48 5.71
C ASP A 107 9.18 6.94 6.02
N ILE A 108 9.02 6.39 7.21
CA ILE A 108 7.73 5.84 7.67
C ILE A 108 6.69 6.95 7.82
N ALA A 109 7.06 8.09 8.40
CA ALA A 109 6.16 9.24 8.51
C ALA A 109 5.73 9.76 7.13
N ASP A 110 6.64 9.79 6.17
CA ASP A 110 6.34 10.15 4.78
C ASP A 110 5.33 9.19 4.15
N ILE A 111 5.56 7.89 4.25
CA ILE A 111 4.66 6.85 3.70
C ILE A 111 3.30 6.89 4.40
N MET A 112 3.27 6.97 5.73
CA MET A 112 2.02 6.89 6.50
C MET A 112 1.11 8.10 6.29
N HIS A 113 1.66 9.32 6.08
CA HIS A 113 0.85 10.53 5.92
C HIS A 113 1.54 11.68 5.19
N GLY A 114 2.85 11.85 5.35
CA GLY A 114 3.59 13.05 4.91
C GLY A 114 3.46 13.29 3.41
N ASN A 115 3.58 12.26 2.59
CA ASN A 115 3.54 12.36 1.13
C ASN A 115 2.18 12.85 0.61
N PHE A 116 1.06 12.31 1.11
CA PHE A 116 -0.26 12.80 0.72
C PHE A 116 -0.52 14.21 1.20
N ILE A 117 -0.11 14.55 2.43
CA ILE A 117 -0.24 15.92 2.96
C ILE A 117 0.55 16.91 2.09
N ARG A 118 1.78 16.59 1.75
CA ARG A 118 2.62 17.40 0.86
C ARG A 118 1.97 17.57 -0.50
N PHE A 119 1.57 16.47 -1.14
CA PHE A 119 0.94 16.48 -2.45
C PHE A 119 -0.31 17.35 -2.50
N LEU A 120 -1.20 17.22 -1.52
CA LEU A 120 -2.44 18.01 -1.44
C LEU A 120 -2.14 19.49 -1.20
N ARG A 121 -1.18 19.82 -0.36
CA ARG A 121 -0.77 21.22 -0.13
C ARG A 121 -0.22 21.86 -1.42
N GLU A 122 0.59 21.13 -2.16
CA GLU A 122 1.15 21.61 -3.44
C GLU A 122 0.06 21.77 -4.51
N ALA A 123 -0.90 20.84 -4.56
CA ALA A 123 -1.98 20.85 -5.55
C ALA A 123 -3.04 21.94 -5.30
N TRP A 124 -3.21 22.37 -4.04
CA TRP A 124 -4.20 23.38 -3.65
C TRP A 124 -3.60 24.75 -3.35
N ALA A 125 -2.30 24.90 -3.50
CA ALA A 125 -1.62 26.21 -3.41
C ALA A 125 -1.80 27.01 -4.74
#